data_a27535f45a2612455c00c924b7bf9bce
#
_entry.id   a27535f45a2612455c00c924b7bf9bce
#
_cell.length_a   1.000
_cell.length_b   1.000
_cell.length_c   1.000
_cell.angle_alpha   90.00
_cell.angle_beta   90.00
_cell.angle_gamma   90.00
#
_symmetry.space_group_name_H-M   'P 1'
#
loop_
_entity.id
_entity.type
_entity.pdbx_description
1 polymer ?
#
loop_
_entity_poly.entity_id
_entity_poly.type
_entity_poly.pdbx_seq_one_letter_code
_entity_poly.pdbx_strand_id
1 'polypeptide(L)'
;MTSGVSSSTMKVIQHSTERLRTALVSNSQTVAKLYSKYTKEERRLLEEGFHPGEPGSLFEPITVHSDSDWILAHPEEPQDFETFYKDPYRRTPNADHSTIYLQTIGSFGEVGAQTDLYVEWLRDYCQAFFYGLSVKLLPTVTVSETRCSFRVNSNSHNLQILTGDLLRFLEKRKPKDAFCIVGITMIDLYPKDSWNFVFGQASLSMGMGVFSFARYDDNFYTRSYAGRLKKQIQPKPGAYSVFDGYYTPPITSSLLLRSCKTMTHEIGHMFGMKHCQWMNCIMQGSNHLEESDRRPLDFCPICLHKLHVSVGFQIAERYKALLHWMEEDQSQTSQPGGSSACHASHSFPKPTEAFQTSKIWLHRCLDILEKR
;
A
#
# COMPACT_ATOMS: atom_id res chain seq x y z
N MET A 1 2.47 18.45 41.40
CA MET A 1 3.34 17.46 40.77
C MET A 1 3.32 17.75 39.28
N THR A 2 4.34 18.42 38.78
CA THR A 2 4.49 18.81 37.39
C THR A 2 4.90 17.58 36.61
N SER A 3 3.99 17.05 35.77
CA SER A 3 4.29 16.02 34.80
C SER A 3 5.26 16.58 33.75
N GLY A 4 6.52 16.19 33.87
CA GLY A 4 7.52 16.49 32.85
C GLY A 4 7.09 15.83 31.54
N VAL A 5 6.73 16.63 30.54
CA VAL A 5 6.66 16.21 29.15
C VAL A 5 8.08 15.88 28.74
N SER A 6 8.41 14.60 28.65
CA SER A 6 9.66 14.13 28.05
C SER A 6 9.66 14.61 26.60
N SER A 7 10.50 15.60 26.28
CA SER A 7 10.84 15.97 24.92
C SER A 7 11.53 14.76 24.28
N SER A 8 10.78 13.94 23.56
CA SER A 8 11.33 12.88 22.72
C SER A 8 12.19 13.55 21.65
N THR A 9 13.50 13.46 21.81
CA THR A 9 14.46 13.92 20.79
C THR A 9 14.31 13.03 19.56
N MET A 10 13.87 13.62 18.46
CA MET A 10 13.78 12.96 17.17
C MET A 10 15.16 12.37 16.81
N LYS A 11 15.21 11.07 16.57
CA LYS A 11 16.44 10.35 16.20
C LYS A 11 16.45 10.12 14.69
N VAL A 12 17.56 10.42 14.03
CA VAL A 12 17.76 10.16 12.61
C VAL A 12 18.67 8.93 12.46
N ILE A 13 18.24 7.97 11.62
CA ILE A 13 19.05 6.81 11.26
C ILE A 13 19.74 7.13 9.94
N GLN A 14 21.04 7.38 10.02
CA GLN A 14 21.88 7.72 8.87
C GLN A 14 22.83 6.55 8.58
N HIS A 15 22.93 6.18 7.31
CA HIS A 15 23.92 5.23 6.82
C HIS A 15 25.03 5.97 6.05
N SER A 16 26.25 5.43 6.05
CA SER A 16 27.33 5.99 5.22
C SER A 16 27.03 5.79 3.73
N THR A 17 27.53 6.70 2.90
CA THR A 17 27.45 6.62 1.43
C THR A 17 27.94 5.26 0.90
N GLU A 18 29.05 4.74 1.45
CA GLU A 18 29.57 3.43 1.06
C GLU A 18 28.60 2.30 1.36
N ARG A 19 27.97 2.32 2.55
CA ARG A 19 26.97 1.31 2.94
C ARG A 19 25.73 1.37 2.05
N LEU A 20 25.25 2.58 1.73
CA LEU A 20 24.12 2.77 0.81
C LEU A 20 24.45 2.32 -0.62
N ARG A 21 25.66 2.62 -1.09
CA ARG A 21 26.16 2.15 -2.39
C ARG A 21 26.21 0.62 -2.43
N THR A 22 26.77 -0.03 -1.42
CA THR A 22 26.78 -1.49 -1.33
C THR A 22 25.38 -2.07 -1.30
N ALA A 23 24.46 -1.46 -0.55
CA ALA A 23 23.08 -1.92 -0.48
C ALA A 23 22.30 -1.79 -1.81
N LEU A 24 22.62 -0.79 -2.63
CA LEU A 24 22.00 -0.56 -3.92
C LEU A 24 22.64 -1.41 -5.04
N VAL A 25 23.98 -1.42 -5.13
CA VAL A 25 24.71 -1.95 -6.31
C VAL A 25 25.22 -3.37 -6.07
N SER A 26 25.53 -3.73 -4.81
CA SER A 26 26.26 -4.96 -4.41
C SER A 26 27.76 -4.91 -4.69
N ASN A 27 28.51 -5.65 -3.88
CA ASN A 27 29.95 -5.91 -4.11
C ASN A 27 30.20 -7.14 -5.00
N SER A 28 29.18 -7.94 -5.26
CA SER A 28 29.27 -9.09 -6.16
C SER A 28 29.25 -8.65 -7.62
N GLN A 29 30.29 -8.90 -8.39
CA GLN A 29 30.38 -8.50 -9.79
C GLN A 29 29.21 -9.01 -10.64
N THR A 30 28.70 -10.21 -10.37
CA THR A 30 27.55 -10.77 -11.09
C THR A 30 26.26 -10.02 -10.81
N VAL A 31 26.05 -9.62 -9.57
CA VAL A 31 24.87 -8.87 -9.15
C VAL A 31 24.96 -7.40 -9.59
N ALA A 32 26.13 -6.78 -9.45
CA ALA A 32 26.39 -5.40 -9.88
C ALA A 32 26.14 -5.17 -11.39
N LYS A 33 26.27 -6.22 -12.23
CA LYS A 33 25.91 -6.15 -13.67
C LYS A 33 24.44 -5.79 -13.89
N LEU A 34 23.55 -6.09 -12.96
CA LEU A 34 22.15 -5.69 -13.08
C LEU A 34 21.99 -4.18 -12.97
N TYR A 35 22.73 -3.54 -12.06
CA TYR A 35 22.77 -2.09 -11.93
C TYR A 35 23.36 -1.39 -13.17
N SER A 36 24.35 -1.99 -13.83
CA SER A 36 24.97 -1.41 -15.01
C SER A 36 24.05 -1.33 -16.23
N LYS A 37 22.89 -2.01 -16.20
CA LYS A 37 21.88 -1.94 -17.28
C LYS A 37 21.05 -0.66 -17.27
N TYR A 38 21.05 0.08 -16.17
CA TYR A 38 20.37 1.37 -16.12
C TYR A 38 21.00 2.40 -17.06
N THR A 39 20.18 3.30 -17.60
CA THR A 39 20.66 4.47 -18.33
C THR A 39 21.49 5.37 -17.41
N LYS A 40 22.18 6.33 -17.98
CA LYS A 40 22.95 7.32 -17.20
C LYS A 40 22.02 8.14 -16.28
N GLU A 41 20.87 8.52 -16.81
CA GLU A 41 19.85 9.32 -16.12
C GLU A 41 19.21 8.52 -14.97
N GLU A 42 18.86 7.25 -15.22
CA GLU A 42 18.33 6.36 -14.15
C GLU A 42 19.36 6.14 -13.06
N ARG A 43 20.62 5.90 -13.38
CA ARG A 43 21.69 5.80 -12.36
C ARG A 43 21.81 7.10 -11.57
N ARG A 44 21.78 8.26 -12.24
CA ARG A 44 21.84 9.56 -11.57
C ARG A 44 20.70 9.70 -10.55
N LEU A 45 19.47 9.32 -10.92
CA LEU A 45 18.33 9.33 -10.02
C LEU A 45 18.56 8.40 -8.81
N LEU A 46 19.00 7.17 -9.04
CA LEU A 46 19.21 6.18 -7.99
C LEU A 46 20.35 6.61 -7.04
N GLU A 47 21.39 7.27 -7.56
CA GLU A 47 22.54 7.76 -6.81
C GLU A 47 22.23 8.98 -5.92
N GLU A 48 21.11 9.70 -6.15
CA GLU A 48 20.61 10.70 -5.19
C GLU A 48 20.36 10.07 -3.80
N GLY A 49 20.06 8.77 -3.75
CA GLY A 49 19.93 8.03 -2.49
C GLY A 49 21.21 7.76 -1.74
N PHE A 50 22.39 8.17 -2.23
CA PHE A 50 23.65 8.07 -1.47
C PHE A 50 23.82 9.21 -0.47
N HIS A 51 23.04 10.27 -0.61
CA HIS A 51 23.10 11.48 0.21
C HIS A 51 21.70 11.89 0.73
N PRO A 52 21.01 10.97 1.46
CA PRO A 52 19.66 11.26 1.92
C PRO A 52 19.66 12.39 2.96
N GLY A 53 18.72 13.33 2.82
CA GLY A 53 18.53 14.47 3.72
C GLY A 53 19.50 15.64 3.50
N GLU A 54 20.38 15.59 2.49
CA GLU A 54 21.15 16.75 2.09
C GLU A 54 20.26 17.81 1.42
N PRO A 55 20.60 19.10 1.49
CA PRO A 55 19.82 20.14 0.85
C PRO A 55 19.58 19.86 -0.64
N GLY A 56 18.32 19.75 -1.03
CA GLY A 56 17.91 19.42 -2.41
C GLY A 56 17.84 17.93 -2.72
N SER A 57 18.17 17.03 -1.81
CA SER A 57 18.01 15.59 -2.00
C SER A 57 16.55 15.19 -2.30
N LEU A 58 16.38 14.15 -3.09
CA LEU A 58 15.07 13.54 -3.36
C LEU A 58 14.68 12.51 -2.29
N PHE A 59 15.64 12.05 -1.52
CA PHE A 59 15.45 10.98 -0.54
C PHE A 59 15.84 11.44 0.86
N GLU A 60 15.11 10.96 1.85
CA GLU A 60 15.27 11.34 3.24
C GLU A 60 15.77 10.16 4.08
N PRO A 61 16.56 10.38 5.12
CA PRO A 61 16.90 9.35 6.08
C PRO A 61 15.67 8.94 6.90
N ILE A 62 15.73 7.80 7.57
CA ILE A 62 14.67 7.37 8.48
C ILE A 62 14.68 8.25 9.73
N THR A 63 13.53 8.81 10.08
CA THR A 63 13.33 9.55 11.32
C THR A 63 12.50 8.73 12.30
N VAL A 64 12.97 8.67 13.55
CA VAL A 64 12.28 7.98 14.65
C VAL A 64 11.72 9.03 15.58
N HIS A 65 10.45 8.97 15.87
CA HIS A 65 9.72 9.93 16.70
C HIS A 65 9.40 9.39 18.09
N SER A 66 9.35 8.06 18.24
CA SER A 66 9.08 7.42 19.52
C SER A 66 9.73 6.02 19.60
N ASP A 67 9.91 5.51 20.81
CA ASP A 67 10.38 4.13 21.03
C ASP A 67 9.37 3.08 20.58
N SER A 68 8.13 3.47 20.31
CA SER A 68 7.09 2.60 19.75
C SER A 68 7.12 2.52 18.23
N ASP A 69 7.93 3.32 17.55
CA ASP A 69 8.09 3.21 16.11
C ASP A 69 8.66 1.83 15.74
N TRP A 70 8.19 1.28 14.63
CA TRP A 70 8.46 -0.10 14.20
C TRP A 70 9.94 -0.48 14.24
N ILE A 71 10.78 0.39 13.69
CA ILE A 71 12.21 0.12 13.53
C ILE A 71 12.97 -0.08 14.87
N LEU A 72 12.46 0.50 15.95
CA LEU A 72 13.01 0.29 17.30
C LEU A 72 12.29 -0.85 18.03
N ALA A 73 10.97 -0.94 17.89
CA ALA A 73 10.15 -1.94 18.57
C ALA A 73 10.34 -3.35 17.97
N HIS A 74 10.67 -3.45 16.69
CA HIS A 74 10.87 -4.70 15.94
C HIS A 74 12.17 -4.66 15.15
N PRO A 75 13.34 -4.83 15.78
CA PRO A 75 14.63 -4.88 15.08
C PRO A 75 14.65 -5.97 14.00
N GLU A 76 14.97 -5.59 12.78
CA GLU A 76 15.05 -6.46 11.62
C GLU A 76 16.42 -6.28 10.93
N GLU A 77 16.94 -7.39 10.37
CA GLU A 77 18.14 -7.30 9.54
C GLU A 77 17.87 -6.56 8.24
N PRO A 78 18.67 -5.56 7.88
CA PRO A 78 18.53 -4.83 6.64
C PRO A 78 18.65 -5.75 5.42
N GLN A 79 17.68 -5.72 4.52
CA GLN A 79 17.73 -6.44 3.26
C GLN A 79 18.28 -5.52 2.17
N ASP A 80 19.56 -5.70 1.78
CA ASP A 80 20.13 -5.07 0.60
C ASP A 80 19.63 -5.70 -0.71
N PHE A 81 20.08 -5.16 -1.85
CA PHE A 81 19.69 -5.68 -3.15
C PHE A 81 20.22 -7.11 -3.39
N GLU A 82 21.47 -7.42 -2.96
CA GLU A 82 22.06 -8.73 -3.16
C GLU A 82 21.31 -9.82 -2.39
N THR A 83 21.02 -9.56 -1.11
CA THR A 83 20.24 -10.48 -0.25
C THR A 83 18.85 -10.72 -0.84
N PHE A 84 18.19 -9.67 -1.31
CA PHE A 84 16.91 -9.80 -2.00
C PHE A 84 17.02 -10.64 -3.28
N TYR A 85 18.01 -10.33 -4.11
CA TYR A 85 18.14 -10.99 -5.43
C TYR A 85 18.47 -12.46 -5.31
N LYS A 86 19.28 -12.85 -4.33
CA LYS A 86 19.69 -14.21 -4.04
C LYS A 86 18.69 -15.03 -3.22
N ASP A 87 17.64 -14.40 -2.69
CA ASP A 87 16.64 -15.11 -1.88
C ASP A 87 15.88 -16.12 -2.76
N PRO A 88 16.04 -17.44 -2.51
CA PRO A 88 15.41 -18.49 -3.31
C PRO A 88 13.88 -18.54 -3.13
N TYR A 89 13.36 -17.93 -2.07
CA TYR A 89 11.93 -17.92 -1.75
C TYR A 89 11.20 -16.70 -2.29
N ARG A 90 11.92 -15.71 -2.83
CA ARG A 90 11.26 -14.55 -3.44
C ARG A 90 10.47 -14.96 -4.67
N ARG A 91 9.33 -14.34 -4.85
CA ARG A 91 8.50 -14.57 -6.04
C ARG A 91 8.82 -13.51 -7.10
N THR A 92 8.91 -13.93 -8.33
CA THR A 92 9.10 -13.06 -9.48
C THR A 92 7.97 -13.30 -10.47
N PRO A 93 7.30 -12.26 -10.98
CA PRO A 93 6.33 -12.41 -12.06
C PRO A 93 6.98 -13.08 -13.29
N ASN A 94 6.18 -13.83 -14.03
CA ASN A 94 6.59 -14.46 -15.29
C ASN A 94 5.41 -14.45 -16.27
N ALA A 95 5.60 -14.95 -17.48
CA ALA A 95 4.57 -14.95 -18.52
C ALA A 95 3.24 -15.59 -18.09
N ASP A 96 3.31 -16.64 -17.27
CA ASP A 96 2.14 -17.40 -16.83
C ASP A 96 1.50 -16.82 -15.54
N HIS A 97 2.26 -16.03 -14.76
CA HIS A 97 1.85 -15.51 -13.46
C HIS A 97 2.27 -14.02 -13.33
N SER A 98 1.57 -13.12 -14.00
CA SER A 98 1.91 -11.70 -14.07
C SER A 98 0.76 -10.76 -13.69
N THR A 99 -0.40 -11.30 -13.29
CA THR A 99 -1.57 -10.48 -12.93
C THR A 99 -1.71 -10.34 -11.42
N ILE A 100 -1.88 -9.11 -10.96
CA ILE A 100 -2.29 -8.78 -9.59
C ILE A 100 -3.81 -8.73 -9.57
N TYR A 101 -4.44 -9.52 -8.70
CA TYR A 101 -5.89 -9.52 -8.53
C TYR A 101 -6.29 -8.83 -7.24
N LEU A 102 -7.25 -7.91 -7.32
CA LEU A 102 -7.88 -7.27 -6.17
C LEU A 102 -9.27 -7.87 -5.98
N GLN A 103 -9.52 -8.39 -4.78
CA GLN A 103 -10.80 -8.97 -4.38
C GLN A 103 -11.44 -8.10 -3.30
N THR A 104 -12.51 -7.42 -3.64
CA THR A 104 -13.31 -6.68 -2.66
C THR A 104 -14.15 -7.64 -1.83
N ILE A 105 -14.15 -7.46 -0.49
CA ILE A 105 -14.84 -8.30 0.48
C ILE A 105 -15.77 -7.44 1.32
N GLY A 106 -17.05 -7.75 1.29
CA GLY A 106 -18.10 -6.97 1.93
C GLY A 106 -18.46 -5.71 1.16
N SER A 107 -19.34 -4.88 1.72
CA SER A 107 -19.79 -3.64 1.10
C SER A 107 -18.70 -2.56 1.17
N PHE A 108 -18.61 -1.80 0.08
CA PHE A 108 -17.87 -0.53 0.01
C PHE A 108 -18.83 0.67 -0.10
N GLY A 109 -20.07 0.50 0.35
CA GLY A 109 -21.15 1.48 0.28
C GLY A 109 -22.22 1.10 -0.73
N GLU A 110 -23.09 2.05 -1.07
CA GLU A 110 -24.18 1.82 -2.04
C GLU A 110 -23.63 1.75 -3.47
N VAL A 111 -24.18 0.84 -4.27
CA VAL A 111 -23.83 0.67 -5.69
C VAL A 111 -24.11 1.97 -6.46
N GLY A 112 -23.14 2.39 -7.28
CA GLY A 112 -23.24 3.64 -8.06
C GLY A 112 -22.83 4.91 -7.31
N ALA A 113 -22.37 4.76 -6.07
CA ALA A 113 -21.83 5.85 -5.27
C ALA A 113 -20.33 6.04 -5.49
N GLN A 114 -19.72 7.04 -4.82
CA GLN A 114 -18.29 7.32 -4.83
C GLN A 114 -17.41 6.07 -4.52
N THR A 115 -17.97 5.08 -3.83
CA THR A 115 -17.28 3.86 -3.42
C THR A 115 -16.92 2.91 -4.56
N ASP A 116 -17.72 2.87 -5.64
CA ASP A 116 -17.38 2.08 -6.84
C ASP A 116 -16.14 2.69 -7.51
N LEU A 117 -16.11 4.02 -7.61
CA LEU A 117 -14.94 4.74 -8.13
C LEU A 117 -13.70 4.55 -7.25
N TYR A 118 -13.87 4.47 -5.93
CA TYR A 118 -12.77 4.25 -5.00
C TYR A 118 -12.00 2.96 -5.29
N VAL A 119 -12.70 1.86 -5.53
CA VAL A 119 -12.07 0.58 -5.87
C VAL A 119 -11.36 0.65 -7.22
N GLU A 120 -11.96 1.34 -8.21
CA GLU A 120 -11.33 1.59 -9.52
C GLU A 120 -10.07 2.47 -9.36
N TRP A 121 -10.12 3.54 -8.57
CA TRP A 121 -8.95 4.37 -8.29
C TRP A 121 -7.82 3.57 -7.65
N LEU A 122 -8.11 2.67 -6.73
CA LEU A 122 -7.12 1.78 -6.11
C LEU A 122 -6.50 0.82 -7.12
N ARG A 123 -7.32 0.23 -8.01
CA ARG A 123 -6.86 -0.64 -9.10
C ARG A 123 -5.90 0.12 -10.02
N ASP A 124 -6.30 1.33 -10.47
CA ASP A 124 -5.52 2.13 -11.41
C ASP A 124 -4.22 2.65 -10.79
N TYR A 125 -4.27 3.03 -9.50
CA TYR A 125 -3.05 3.35 -8.76
C TYR A 125 -2.09 2.17 -8.68
N CYS A 126 -2.62 0.99 -8.34
CA CYS A 126 -1.83 -0.24 -8.28
C CYS A 126 -1.22 -0.59 -9.65
N GLN A 127 -1.98 -0.40 -10.74
CA GLN A 127 -1.52 -0.59 -12.12
C GLN A 127 -0.37 0.36 -12.47
N ALA A 128 -0.45 1.63 -12.06
CA ALA A 128 0.62 2.62 -12.28
C ALA A 128 1.84 2.32 -11.40
N PHE A 129 1.63 1.92 -10.15
CA PHE A 129 2.70 1.64 -9.19
C PHE A 129 3.54 0.40 -9.56
N PHE A 130 2.89 -0.69 -9.96
CA PHE A 130 3.52 -1.92 -10.45
C PHE A 130 3.55 -1.96 -11.98
N TYR A 131 3.97 -0.86 -12.58
CA TYR A 131 4.01 -0.64 -14.03
C TYR A 131 4.68 -1.80 -14.75
N GLY A 132 4.01 -2.31 -15.78
CA GLY A 132 4.42 -3.53 -16.50
C GLY A 132 3.66 -4.80 -16.12
N LEU A 133 2.89 -4.79 -15.02
CA LEU A 133 1.98 -5.87 -14.64
C LEU A 133 0.53 -5.48 -14.86
N SER A 134 -0.33 -6.45 -15.10
CA SER A 134 -1.79 -6.23 -15.16
C SER A 134 -2.39 -6.24 -13.75
N VAL A 135 -3.32 -5.32 -13.48
CA VAL A 135 -4.11 -5.32 -12.24
C VAL A 135 -5.60 -5.47 -12.60
N LYS A 136 -6.26 -6.47 -12.03
CA LYS A 136 -7.67 -6.79 -12.33
C LYS A 136 -8.49 -6.85 -11.05
N LEU A 137 -9.71 -6.34 -11.14
CA LEU A 137 -10.72 -6.50 -10.09
C LEU A 137 -11.45 -7.83 -10.29
N LEU A 138 -11.68 -8.56 -9.20
CA LEU A 138 -12.62 -9.67 -9.17
C LEU A 138 -13.98 -9.16 -8.71
N PRO A 139 -15.09 -9.82 -9.10
CA PRO A 139 -16.41 -9.49 -8.59
C PRO A 139 -16.43 -9.48 -7.07
N THR A 140 -17.06 -8.47 -6.49
CA THR A 140 -17.20 -8.33 -5.04
C THR A 140 -17.86 -9.57 -4.43
N VAL A 141 -17.35 -10.01 -3.28
CA VAL A 141 -17.95 -11.10 -2.49
C VAL A 141 -18.50 -10.56 -1.19
N THR A 142 -19.63 -11.12 -0.77
CA THR A 142 -20.21 -10.83 0.55
C THR A 142 -19.40 -11.50 1.65
N VAL A 143 -19.51 -11.02 2.88
CA VAL A 143 -18.86 -11.68 4.03
C VAL A 143 -19.42 -13.09 4.21
N SER A 144 -20.71 -13.32 3.95
CA SER A 144 -21.34 -14.65 4.04
C SER A 144 -20.76 -15.67 3.07
N GLU A 145 -20.41 -15.26 1.85
CA GLU A 145 -19.75 -16.13 0.86
C GLU A 145 -18.37 -16.58 1.33
N THR A 146 -17.68 -15.77 2.12
CA THR A 146 -16.36 -16.13 2.65
C THR A 146 -16.44 -17.18 3.75
N ARG A 147 -17.57 -17.30 4.43
CA ARG A 147 -17.78 -18.15 5.61
C ARG A 147 -16.76 -17.91 6.73
N CYS A 148 -16.21 -16.70 6.79
CA CYS A 148 -15.21 -16.35 7.78
C CYS A 148 -15.79 -16.20 9.18
N SER A 149 -15.00 -16.53 10.19
CA SER A 149 -15.27 -16.20 11.56
C SER A 149 -15.22 -14.70 11.77
N PHE A 150 -16.06 -14.16 12.63
CA PHE A 150 -16.08 -12.75 12.96
C PHE A 150 -16.40 -12.55 14.44
N ARG A 151 -16.09 -11.36 14.93
CA ARG A 151 -16.38 -10.96 16.31
C ARG A 151 -16.72 -9.47 16.37
N VAL A 152 -17.21 -9.02 17.52
CA VAL A 152 -17.26 -7.61 17.89
C VAL A 152 -16.04 -7.29 18.75
N ASN A 153 -15.25 -6.32 18.37
CA ASN A 153 -14.10 -5.87 19.15
C ASN A 153 -14.58 -5.22 20.46
N SER A 154 -14.02 -5.67 21.60
CA SER A 154 -14.43 -5.21 22.94
C SER A 154 -14.15 -3.73 23.19
N ASN A 155 -13.15 -3.15 22.52
CA ASN A 155 -12.73 -1.77 22.74
C ASN A 155 -13.42 -0.80 21.77
N SER A 156 -13.41 -1.11 20.48
CA SER A 156 -13.98 -0.24 19.45
C SER A 156 -15.45 -0.48 19.19
N HIS A 157 -15.99 -1.62 19.61
CA HIS A 157 -17.35 -2.10 19.31
C HIS A 157 -17.64 -2.24 17.80
N ASN A 158 -16.62 -2.38 16.98
CA ASN A 158 -16.74 -2.63 15.56
C ASN A 158 -16.70 -4.13 15.26
N LEU A 159 -17.36 -4.52 14.18
CA LEU A 159 -17.24 -5.87 13.63
C LEU A 159 -15.82 -6.09 13.11
N GLN A 160 -15.28 -7.28 13.36
CA GLN A 160 -13.97 -7.71 12.88
C GLN A 160 -14.07 -9.09 12.25
N ILE A 161 -13.35 -9.32 11.15
CA ILE A 161 -13.26 -10.61 10.46
C ILE A 161 -11.89 -11.23 10.74
N LEU A 162 -11.85 -12.56 10.91
CA LEU A 162 -10.64 -13.32 11.14
C LEU A 162 -9.80 -13.40 9.83
N THR A 163 -8.59 -12.84 9.84
CA THR A 163 -7.72 -12.80 8.66
C THR A 163 -7.34 -14.17 8.12
N GLY A 164 -7.09 -15.14 9.01
CA GLY A 164 -6.73 -16.50 8.60
C GLY A 164 -7.80 -17.20 7.76
N ASP A 165 -9.08 -16.92 8.05
CA ASP A 165 -10.20 -17.47 7.26
C ASP A 165 -10.26 -16.81 5.89
N LEU A 166 -10.07 -15.48 5.83
CA LEU A 166 -10.02 -14.74 4.57
C LEU A 166 -8.85 -15.20 3.68
N LEU A 167 -7.67 -15.43 4.26
CA LEU A 167 -6.53 -15.95 3.50
C LEU A 167 -6.84 -17.32 2.90
N ARG A 168 -7.47 -18.24 3.65
CA ARG A 168 -7.90 -19.55 3.11
C ARG A 168 -8.97 -19.43 2.02
N PHE A 169 -9.86 -18.45 2.12
CA PHE A 169 -10.83 -18.15 1.08
C PHE A 169 -10.15 -17.64 -0.19
N LEU A 170 -9.21 -16.69 -0.07
CA LEU A 170 -8.47 -16.12 -1.19
C LEU A 170 -7.59 -17.17 -1.88
N GLU A 171 -7.00 -18.11 -1.13
CA GLU A 171 -6.22 -19.21 -1.67
C GLU A 171 -7.02 -20.03 -2.69
N LYS A 172 -8.26 -20.38 -2.33
CA LYS A 172 -9.16 -21.16 -3.20
C LYS A 172 -9.65 -20.36 -4.42
N ARG A 173 -9.66 -19.04 -4.31
CA ARG A 173 -10.20 -18.13 -5.33
C ARG A 173 -9.14 -17.58 -6.26
N LYS A 174 -7.87 -17.72 -5.91
CA LYS A 174 -6.75 -17.16 -6.67
C LYS A 174 -6.73 -17.72 -8.10
N PRO A 175 -6.84 -16.86 -9.15
CA PRO A 175 -6.76 -17.26 -10.54
C PRO A 175 -5.40 -17.92 -10.88
N LYS A 176 -5.38 -18.76 -11.89
CA LYS A 176 -4.16 -19.51 -12.28
C LYS A 176 -3.04 -18.61 -12.76
N ASP A 177 -3.38 -17.52 -13.47
CA ASP A 177 -2.43 -16.52 -13.99
C ASP A 177 -2.03 -15.45 -12.95
N ALA A 178 -2.49 -15.59 -11.71
CA ALA A 178 -2.21 -14.61 -10.67
C ALA A 178 -0.75 -14.67 -10.20
N PHE A 179 -0.05 -13.54 -10.28
CA PHE A 179 1.12 -13.30 -9.46
C PHE A 179 0.74 -13.28 -7.98
N CYS A 180 -0.28 -12.49 -7.63
CA CYS A 180 -0.86 -12.47 -6.30
C CYS A 180 -2.35 -12.11 -6.34
N ILE A 181 -3.04 -12.38 -5.23
CA ILE A 181 -4.40 -11.94 -4.96
C ILE A 181 -4.45 -11.19 -3.63
N VAL A 182 -5.08 -10.01 -3.64
CA VAL A 182 -5.20 -9.13 -2.48
C VAL A 182 -6.68 -8.92 -2.17
N GLY A 183 -7.09 -9.36 -0.99
CA GLY A 183 -8.40 -9.03 -0.43
C GLY A 183 -8.40 -7.64 0.20
N ILE A 184 -9.34 -6.79 -0.16
CA ILE A 184 -9.54 -5.47 0.43
C ILE A 184 -10.94 -5.36 1.01
N THR A 185 -11.04 -4.72 2.18
CA THR A 185 -12.32 -4.58 2.89
C THR A 185 -12.38 -3.28 3.68
N MET A 186 -13.58 -2.79 3.94
CA MET A 186 -13.84 -1.70 4.89
C MET A 186 -14.21 -2.21 6.29
N ILE A 187 -14.16 -3.53 6.51
CA ILE A 187 -14.45 -4.15 7.79
C ILE A 187 -13.13 -4.38 8.53
N ASP A 188 -13.10 -4.06 9.83
CA ASP A 188 -11.90 -4.23 10.65
C ASP A 188 -11.47 -5.71 10.75
N LEU A 189 -10.18 -5.94 11.00
CA LEU A 189 -9.57 -7.28 10.97
C LEU A 189 -8.91 -7.65 12.29
N TYR A 190 -8.89 -8.96 12.59
CA TYR A 190 -8.11 -9.51 13.69
C TYR A 190 -7.41 -10.81 13.27
N PRO A 191 -6.16 -11.06 13.75
CA PRO A 191 -5.39 -12.24 13.33
C PRO A 191 -5.63 -13.46 14.24
N LYS A 192 -5.96 -13.23 15.51
CA LYS A 192 -6.28 -14.22 16.55
C LYS A 192 -6.97 -13.56 17.73
N ASP A 193 -7.65 -14.34 18.56
CA ASP A 193 -8.50 -13.83 19.64
C ASP A 193 -7.76 -12.93 20.65
N SER A 194 -6.49 -13.24 20.93
CA SER A 194 -5.67 -12.46 21.88
C SER A 194 -5.18 -11.11 21.35
N TRP A 195 -5.35 -10.80 20.06
CA TRP A 195 -4.94 -9.54 19.46
C TRP A 195 -6.12 -8.59 19.29
N ASN A 196 -5.85 -7.29 19.52
CA ASN A 196 -6.88 -6.26 19.37
C ASN A 196 -7.32 -6.13 17.91
N PHE A 197 -6.38 -5.97 16.98
CA PHE A 197 -6.62 -5.84 15.54
C PHE A 197 -5.33 -6.04 14.74
N VAL A 198 -5.47 -6.06 13.41
CA VAL A 198 -4.40 -5.83 12.43
C VAL A 198 -4.92 -4.99 11.28
N PHE A 199 -4.07 -4.20 10.64
CA PHE A 199 -4.41 -3.51 9.37
C PHE A 199 -4.51 -4.51 8.22
N GLY A 200 -3.71 -5.56 8.24
CA GLY A 200 -3.71 -6.62 7.26
C GLY A 200 -2.84 -7.80 7.66
N GLN A 201 -2.88 -8.83 6.85
CA GLN A 201 -2.04 -10.01 6.98
C GLN A 201 -1.79 -10.60 5.59
N ALA A 202 -0.55 -11.02 5.33
CA ALA A 202 -0.17 -11.65 4.08
C ALA A 202 0.47 -13.02 4.28
N SER A 203 0.29 -13.90 3.28
CA SER A 203 1.05 -15.13 3.09
C SER A 203 1.98 -14.94 1.89
N LEU A 204 3.22 -14.56 2.16
CA LEU A 204 4.17 -14.13 1.14
C LEU A 204 4.50 -15.25 0.16
N SER A 205 4.76 -16.46 0.66
CA SER A 205 5.06 -17.64 -0.15
C SER A 205 3.91 -18.07 -1.05
N MET A 206 2.67 -17.85 -0.59
CA MET A 206 1.47 -18.22 -1.35
C MET A 206 0.97 -17.08 -2.25
N GLY A 207 1.50 -15.87 -2.12
CA GLY A 207 1.12 -14.69 -2.90
C GLY A 207 -0.33 -14.28 -2.66
N MET A 208 -0.71 -14.15 -1.40
CA MET A 208 -2.02 -13.64 -1.03
C MET A 208 -1.95 -12.78 0.23
N GLY A 209 -2.83 -11.79 0.31
CA GLY A 209 -2.95 -10.92 1.47
C GLY A 209 -4.36 -10.38 1.61
N VAL A 210 -4.70 -9.90 2.80
CA VAL A 210 -5.96 -9.22 3.07
C VAL A 210 -5.71 -7.99 3.93
N PHE A 211 -6.33 -6.87 3.59
CA PHE A 211 -6.13 -5.59 4.24
C PHE A 211 -7.46 -4.89 4.47
N SER A 212 -7.53 -4.17 5.59
CA SER A 212 -8.69 -3.34 5.92
C SER A 212 -8.32 -1.87 5.91
N PHE A 213 -9.19 -1.06 5.33
CA PHE A 213 -9.08 0.39 5.34
C PHE A 213 -9.96 1.06 6.42
N ALA A 214 -10.68 0.27 7.21
CA ALA A 214 -11.61 0.79 8.23
C ALA A 214 -10.95 1.77 9.20
N ARG A 215 -9.74 1.45 9.66
CA ARG A 215 -8.99 2.27 10.63
C ARG A 215 -8.27 3.48 10.02
N TYR A 216 -8.40 3.69 8.71
CA TYR A 216 -7.85 4.86 8.01
C TYR A 216 -8.81 6.04 7.97
N ASP A 217 -10.08 5.83 8.35
CA ASP A 217 -11.01 6.91 8.62
C ASP A 217 -10.61 7.63 9.91
N ASP A 218 -10.42 8.94 9.84
CA ASP A 218 -10.04 9.77 10.98
C ASP A 218 -11.07 9.71 12.13
N ASN A 219 -12.32 9.36 11.82
CA ASN A 219 -13.40 9.23 12.80
C ASN A 219 -13.49 7.83 13.43
N PHE A 220 -12.71 6.84 13.00
CA PHE A 220 -12.83 5.45 13.45
C PHE A 220 -12.81 5.29 14.99
N TYR A 221 -12.00 6.08 15.67
CA TYR A 221 -11.85 6.03 17.13
C TYR A 221 -12.81 6.96 17.89
N THR A 222 -13.62 7.74 17.20
CA THR A 222 -14.60 8.63 17.83
C THR A 222 -15.78 7.84 18.40
N ARG A 223 -16.43 8.40 19.43
CA ARG A 223 -17.63 7.78 20.02
C ARG A 223 -18.81 7.75 19.03
N SER A 224 -18.84 8.69 18.10
CA SER A 224 -19.89 8.88 17.09
C SER A 224 -19.63 8.09 15.79
N TYR A 225 -18.59 7.25 15.74
CA TYR A 225 -18.29 6.49 14.52
C TYR A 225 -19.48 5.61 14.10
N ALA A 226 -19.97 5.80 12.87
CA ALA A 226 -21.21 5.18 12.40
C ALA A 226 -21.10 3.66 12.20
N GLY A 227 -19.88 3.12 11.99
CA GLY A 227 -19.64 1.68 11.91
C GLY A 227 -19.68 0.94 13.25
N ARG A 228 -19.77 1.69 14.36
CA ARG A 228 -19.80 1.10 15.71
C ARG A 228 -21.16 0.47 16.00
N LEU A 229 -21.16 -0.78 16.43
CA LEU A 229 -22.38 -1.44 16.90
C LEU A 229 -22.83 -0.89 18.25
N LYS A 230 -24.16 -0.87 18.46
CA LYS A 230 -24.73 -0.60 19.79
C LYS A 230 -24.27 -1.69 20.74
N LYS A 231 -23.87 -1.33 21.98
CA LYS A 231 -23.30 -2.24 22.99
C LYS A 231 -24.10 -3.52 23.27
N GLN A 232 -25.38 -3.52 22.98
CA GLN A 232 -26.29 -4.64 23.24
C GLN A 232 -26.32 -5.69 22.12
N ILE A 233 -25.70 -5.42 20.96
CA ILE A 233 -25.72 -6.34 19.82
C ILE A 233 -24.52 -7.28 19.96
N GLN A 234 -24.80 -8.54 20.26
CA GLN A 234 -23.84 -9.66 20.21
C GLN A 234 -24.32 -10.62 19.11
N PRO A 235 -23.83 -10.49 17.88
CA PRO A 235 -24.26 -11.34 16.79
C PRO A 235 -23.84 -12.79 17.07
N LYS A 236 -24.75 -13.73 16.75
CA LYS A 236 -24.43 -15.16 16.84
C LYS A 236 -23.40 -15.55 15.77
N PRO A 237 -22.53 -16.53 16.02
CA PRO A 237 -21.68 -17.10 14.98
C PRO A 237 -22.49 -17.50 13.74
N GLY A 238 -22.05 -17.11 12.55
CA GLY A 238 -22.73 -17.37 11.29
C GLY A 238 -23.92 -16.45 10.96
N ALA A 239 -24.27 -15.50 11.82
CA ALA A 239 -25.30 -14.50 11.54
C ALA A 239 -24.74 -13.35 10.67
N TYR A 240 -24.42 -13.61 9.41
CA TYR A 240 -23.76 -12.67 8.50
C TYR A 240 -24.61 -11.45 8.11
N SER A 241 -25.92 -11.46 8.37
CA SER A 241 -26.77 -10.29 8.13
C SER A 241 -26.37 -9.05 8.92
N VAL A 242 -25.53 -9.19 9.94
CA VAL A 242 -24.93 -8.04 10.67
C VAL A 242 -24.03 -7.17 9.77
N PHE A 243 -23.57 -7.71 8.66
CA PHE A 243 -22.77 -6.99 7.68
C PHE A 243 -23.58 -6.32 6.56
N ASP A 244 -24.90 -6.58 6.52
CA ASP A 244 -25.80 -5.96 5.53
C ASP A 244 -25.86 -4.45 5.79
N GLY A 245 -25.56 -3.64 4.77
CA GLY A 245 -25.49 -2.19 4.92
C GLY A 245 -24.36 -1.72 5.84
N TYR A 246 -23.28 -2.46 5.95
CA TYR A 246 -22.11 -2.06 6.77
C TYR A 246 -21.60 -0.69 6.32
N TYR A 247 -21.27 0.13 7.32
CA TYR A 247 -20.87 1.52 7.10
C TYR A 247 -19.57 1.62 6.30
N THR A 248 -19.62 2.46 5.27
CA THR A 248 -18.43 2.91 4.53
C THR A 248 -18.30 4.42 4.74
N PRO A 249 -17.14 4.91 5.21
CA PRO A 249 -16.93 6.34 5.40
C PRO A 249 -16.87 7.09 4.06
N PRO A 250 -17.06 8.42 4.07
CA PRO A 250 -16.74 9.24 2.92
C PRO A 250 -15.28 9.03 2.47
N ILE A 251 -15.06 8.89 1.17
CA ILE A 251 -13.72 8.67 0.62
C ILE A 251 -12.99 10.01 0.55
N THR A 252 -12.25 10.31 1.60
CA THR A 252 -11.39 11.50 1.68
C THR A 252 -10.05 11.26 0.97
N SER A 253 -9.35 12.33 0.63
CA SER A 253 -8.01 12.26 0.05
C SER A 253 -7.02 11.54 1.00
N SER A 254 -7.13 11.74 2.30
CA SER A 254 -6.31 11.06 3.30
C SER A 254 -6.60 9.54 3.34
N LEU A 255 -7.88 9.14 3.29
CA LEU A 255 -8.27 7.73 3.23
C LEU A 255 -7.70 7.06 1.97
N LEU A 256 -7.85 7.71 0.81
CA LEU A 256 -7.32 7.21 -0.46
C LEU A 256 -5.79 7.07 -0.42
N LEU A 257 -5.07 8.08 0.08
CA LEU A 257 -3.62 8.06 0.22
C LEU A 257 -3.15 6.90 1.11
N ARG A 258 -3.74 6.73 2.29
CA ARG A 258 -3.42 5.65 3.23
C ARG A 258 -3.68 4.27 2.63
N SER A 259 -4.78 4.14 1.88
CA SER A 259 -5.14 2.89 1.19
C SER A 259 -4.15 2.55 0.09
N CYS A 260 -3.75 3.52 -0.72
CA CYS A 260 -2.70 3.36 -1.73
C CYS A 260 -1.39 2.91 -1.08
N LYS A 261 -0.95 3.57 0.00
CA LYS A 261 0.28 3.22 0.73
C LYS A 261 0.25 1.77 1.22
N THR A 262 -0.81 1.37 1.91
CA THR A 262 -0.90 0.02 2.47
C THR A 262 -0.94 -1.03 1.37
N MET A 263 -1.80 -0.86 0.37
CA MET A 263 -1.93 -1.83 -0.70
C MET A 263 -0.60 -2.07 -1.43
N THR A 264 0.15 -1.01 -1.75
CA THR A 264 1.42 -1.15 -2.46
C THR A 264 2.55 -1.67 -1.57
N HIS A 265 2.57 -1.31 -0.29
CA HIS A 265 3.49 -1.87 0.70
C HIS A 265 3.34 -3.40 0.79
N GLU A 266 2.13 -3.87 0.97
CA GLU A 266 1.85 -5.29 1.17
C GLU A 266 2.05 -6.11 -0.11
N ILE A 267 1.71 -5.56 -1.27
CA ILE A 267 2.06 -6.19 -2.54
C ILE A 267 3.59 -6.22 -2.73
N GLY A 268 4.30 -5.18 -2.28
CA GLY A 268 5.77 -5.16 -2.25
C GLY A 268 6.36 -6.36 -1.50
N HIS A 269 5.78 -6.72 -0.36
CA HIS A 269 6.18 -7.93 0.37
C HIS A 269 5.99 -9.21 -0.47
N MET A 270 4.99 -9.28 -1.32
CA MET A 270 4.76 -10.46 -2.17
C MET A 270 5.83 -10.67 -3.25
N PHE A 271 6.64 -9.64 -3.54
CA PHE A 271 7.87 -9.76 -4.34
C PHE A 271 9.07 -10.26 -3.54
N GLY A 272 8.94 -10.44 -2.23
CA GLY A 272 10.03 -10.81 -1.32
C GLY A 272 10.76 -9.61 -0.69
N MET A 273 10.23 -8.38 -0.83
CA MET A 273 10.79 -7.22 -0.15
C MET A 273 10.46 -7.26 1.33
N LYS A 274 11.46 -7.10 2.20
CA LYS A 274 11.30 -6.91 3.64
C LYS A 274 11.11 -5.43 3.97
N HIS A 275 10.79 -5.12 5.23
CA HIS A 275 10.74 -3.74 5.68
C HIS A 275 12.08 -3.04 5.43
N CYS A 276 11.99 -1.85 4.84
CA CYS A 276 13.16 -1.05 4.49
C CYS A 276 13.81 -0.45 5.73
N GLN A 277 15.13 -0.68 5.90
CA GLN A 277 15.96 -0.17 6.99
C GLN A 277 16.97 0.88 6.50
N TRP A 278 16.87 1.31 5.23
CA TRP A 278 17.91 2.11 4.58
C TRP A 278 17.62 3.60 4.60
N MET A 279 16.42 3.98 4.24
CA MET A 279 15.97 5.37 4.21
C MET A 279 14.44 5.43 4.19
N ASN A 280 13.87 6.62 4.27
CA ASN A 280 12.43 6.83 4.23
C ASN A 280 11.84 6.22 2.95
N CYS A 281 10.89 5.29 3.08
CA CYS A 281 10.44 4.42 1.99
C CYS A 281 9.03 3.90 2.27
N ILE A 282 8.24 3.66 1.22
CA ILE A 282 6.95 3.01 1.35
C ILE A 282 7.07 1.64 2.04
N MET A 283 8.21 0.94 1.88
CA MET A 283 8.44 -0.38 2.49
C MET A 283 8.89 -0.34 3.96
N GLN A 284 8.89 0.81 4.64
CA GLN A 284 9.13 0.82 6.08
C GLN A 284 7.96 0.16 6.84
N GLY A 285 8.27 -0.58 7.91
CA GLY A 285 7.27 -1.04 8.86
C GLY A 285 6.63 0.12 9.61
N SER A 286 5.44 -0.11 10.20
CA SER A 286 4.77 0.85 11.07
C SER A 286 3.89 0.16 12.09
N ASN A 287 3.93 0.62 13.35
CA ASN A 287 3.10 0.11 14.44
C ASN A 287 1.78 0.86 14.57
N HIS A 288 1.70 2.09 14.10
CA HIS A 288 0.53 2.95 14.25
C HIS A 288 0.36 3.87 13.04
N LEU A 289 -0.84 4.47 12.94
CA LEU A 289 -1.25 5.23 11.77
C LEU A 289 -0.36 6.47 11.54
N GLU A 290 0.02 7.18 12.61
CA GLU A 290 0.89 8.36 12.52
C GLU A 290 2.26 7.99 11.91
N GLU A 291 2.88 6.89 12.33
CA GLU A 291 4.12 6.39 11.74
C GLU A 291 3.91 6.02 10.25
N SER A 292 2.79 5.37 9.92
CA SER A 292 2.43 5.07 8.53
C SER A 292 2.26 6.33 7.69
N ASP A 293 1.66 7.39 8.24
CA ASP A 293 1.44 8.65 7.53
C ASP A 293 2.75 9.37 7.20
N ARG A 294 3.80 9.23 8.02
CA ARG A 294 5.12 9.80 7.78
C ARG A 294 5.87 9.17 6.60
N ARG A 295 5.54 7.92 6.22
CA ARG A 295 6.19 7.25 5.08
C ARG A 295 5.87 7.95 3.77
N PRO A 296 6.82 8.00 2.81
CA PRO A 296 6.52 8.48 1.46
C PRO A 296 5.59 7.51 0.74
N LEU A 297 5.07 7.95 -0.40
CA LEU A 297 4.18 7.13 -1.24
C LEU A 297 4.95 6.19 -2.17
N ASP A 298 6.26 6.36 -2.33
CA ASP A 298 7.07 5.58 -3.27
C ASP A 298 8.30 4.93 -2.60
N PHE A 299 9.01 4.15 -3.37
CA PHE A 299 10.20 3.43 -2.98
C PHE A 299 11.42 4.34 -2.85
N CYS A 300 12.32 3.99 -1.92
CA CYS A 300 13.70 4.45 -1.99
C CYS A 300 14.46 3.77 -3.15
N PRO A 301 15.64 4.25 -3.56
CA PRO A 301 16.40 3.67 -4.68
C PRO A 301 16.67 2.18 -4.54
N ILE A 302 16.96 1.69 -3.35
CA ILE A 302 17.25 0.27 -3.10
C ILE A 302 16.00 -0.59 -3.35
N CYS A 303 14.83 -0.17 -2.82
CA CYS A 303 13.58 -0.89 -3.03
C CYS A 303 13.06 -0.74 -4.46
N LEU A 304 13.27 0.42 -5.11
CA LEU A 304 12.95 0.63 -6.52
C LEU A 304 13.78 -0.32 -7.41
N HIS A 305 15.07 -0.50 -7.12
CA HIS A 305 15.92 -1.45 -7.84
C HIS A 305 15.42 -2.90 -7.70
N LYS A 306 14.97 -3.29 -6.50
CA LYS A 306 14.37 -4.61 -6.26
C LYS A 306 13.12 -4.84 -7.13
N LEU A 307 12.21 -3.87 -7.18
CA LEU A 307 11.03 -3.95 -8.03
C LEU A 307 11.39 -3.96 -9.52
N HIS A 308 12.28 -3.05 -9.94
CA HIS A 308 12.70 -2.92 -11.33
C HIS A 308 13.26 -4.24 -11.88
N VAL A 309 14.14 -4.91 -11.14
CA VAL A 309 14.70 -6.20 -11.57
C VAL A 309 13.65 -7.31 -11.59
N SER A 310 12.61 -7.20 -10.77
CA SER A 310 11.53 -8.21 -10.72
C SER A 310 10.52 -8.06 -11.85
N VAL A 311 10.26 -6.85 -12.35
CA VAL A 311 9.20 -6.55 -13.33
C VAL A 311 9.76 -6.14 -14.69
N GLY A 312 10.81 -5.31 -14.71
CA GLY A 312 11.44 -4.87 -15.96
C GLY A 312 10.68 -3.70 -16.61
N PHE A 313 10.63 -2.55 -15.98
CA PHE A 313 10.00 -1.32 -16.52
C PHE A 313 11.02 -0.19 -16.72
N GLN A 314 10.66 0.83 -17.48
CA GLN A 314 11.40 2.09 -17.53
C GLN A 314 10.94 2.98 -16.36
N ILE A 315 11.89 3.50 -15.56
CA ILE A 315 11.56 4.28 -14.35
C ILE A 315 10.75 5.53 -14.72
N ALA A 316 11.13 6.23 -15.81
CA ALA A 316 10.42 7.42 -16.29
C ALA A 316 8.96 7.12 -16.64
N GLU A 317 8.68 6.02 -17.33
CA GLU A 317 7.31 5.64 -17.72
C GLU A 317 6.46 5.28 -16.51
N ARG A 318 7.03 4.59 -15.54
CA ARG A 318 6.35 4.33 -14.26
C ARG A 318 6.00 5.63 -13.53
N TYR A 319 6.92 6.59 -13.46
CA TYR A 319 6.68 7.85 -12.77
C TYR A 319 5.67 8.74 -13.50
N LYS A 320 5.68 8.74 -14.84
CA LYS A 320 4.64 9.39 -15.65
C LYS A 320 3.26 8.78 -15.38
N ALA A 321 3.17 7.45 -15.32
CA ALA A 321 1.90 6.78 -15.05
C ALA A 321 1.34 7.13 -13.65
N LEU A 322 2.20 7.19 -12.63
CA LEU A 322 1.82 7.62 -11.29
C LEU A 322 1.37 9.09 -11.25
N LEU A 323 2.11 9.96 -11.91
CA LEU A 323 1.78 11.39 -11.99
C LEU A 323 0.46 11.60 -12.72
N HIS A 324 0.28 10.95 -13.87
CA HIS A 324 -0.97 10.99 -14.63
C HIS A 324 -2.16 10.55 -13.76
N TRP A 325 -2.03 9.44 -13.02
CA TRP A 325 -3.08 8.99 -12.11
C TRP A 325 -3.42 10.05 -11.04
N MET A 326 -2.43 10.77 -10.52
CA MET A 326 -2.62 11.81 -9.50
C MET A 326 -3.22 13.11 -10.06
N GLU A 327 -3.03 13.39 -11.35
CA GLU A 327 -3.45 14.63 -12.02
C GLU A 327 -4.73 14.48 -12.83
N GLU A 328 -5.11 13.24 -13.17
CA GLU A 328 -6.27 12.97 -13.99
C GLU A 328 -7.56 13.39 -13.27
N ASP A 329 -8.18 14.43 -13.78
CA ASP A 329 -9.51 14.86 -13.37
C ASP A 329 -10.54 14.10 -14.20
N GLN A 330 -11.24 13.13 -13.58
CA GLN A 330 -12.22 12.28 -14.27
C GLN A 330 -13.44 13.05 -14.83
N SER A 331 -13.45 14.38 -14.72
CA SER A 331 -14.48 15.23 -15.31
C SER A 331 -14.43 15.27 -16.85
N GLN A 332 -13.42 14.69 -17.52
CA GLN A 332 -13.19 14.81 -18.97
C GLN A 332 -13.49 13.56 -19.82
N THR A 333 -14.01 12.47 -19.27
CA THR A 333 -14.36 11.28 -20.09
C THR A 333 -15.74 11.37 -20.74
N SER A 334 -16.15 12.56 -21.20
CA SER A 334 -17.30 12.74 -22.09
C SER A 334 -16.79 12.98 -23.50
N GLN A 335 -16.56 11.93 -24.28
CA GLN A 335 -16.44 12.09 -25.73
C GLN A 335 -17.78 12.58 -26.30
N PRO A 336 -17.83 13.61 -27.14
CA PRO A 336 -19.04 14.05 -27.81
C PRO A 336 -19.30 13.15 -29.02
N GLY A 337 -20.23 12.23 -28.88
CA GLY A 337 -20.66 11.43 -30.03
C GLY A 337 -21.65 10.34 -29.66
N GLY A 338 -22.94 10.67 -29.53
CA GLY A 338 -23.98 9.68 -29.41
C GLY A 338 -25.18 10.15 -28.58
N SER A 339 -26.15 10.74 -29.28
CA SER A 339 -27.49 11.03 -28.75
C SER A 339 -28.14 9.80 -28.13
N SER A 340 -28.41 9.82 -26.81
CA SER A 340 -29.65 9.31 -26.19
C SER A 340 -29.69 9.50 -24.68
N ALA A 341 -30.72 10.14 -24.21
CA ALA A 341 -31.44 10.10 -22.93
C ALA A 341 -30.70 9.86 -21.61
N CYS A 342 -30.63 10.94 -20.81
CA CYS A 342 -30.86 11.03 -19.35
C CYS A 342 -30.48 9.86 -18.44
N HIS A 343 -29.20 9.81 -18.05
CA HIS A 343 -28.76 9.62 -16.66
C HIS A 343 -27.52 10.51 -16.48
N ALA A 344 -27.66 11.61 -15.76
CA ALA A 344 -26.52 12.39 -15.30
C ALA A 344 -25.71 11.49 -14.36
N SER A 345 -24.70 10.81 -14.89
CA SER A 345 -23.69 10.15 -14.05
C SER A 345 -23.01 11.27 -13.26
N HIS A 346 -23.27 11.37 -11.99
CA HIS A 346 -22.55 12.25 -11.10
C HIS A 346 -21.10 11.72 -11.05
N SER A 347 -20.24 12.31 -11.87
CA SER A 347 -18.81 12.05 -11.81
C SER A 347 -18.29 12.71 -10.54
N PHE A 348 -17.95 11.91 -9.53
CA PHE A 348 -17.26 12.41 -8.34
C PHE A 348 -15.79 12.60 -8.71
N PRO A 349 -15.20 13.79 -8.47
CA PRO A 349 -13.79 14.01 -8.70
C PRO A 349 -12.97 13.13 -7.73
N LYS A 350 -11.85 12.61 -8.24
CA LYS A 350 -10.91 11.84 -7.42
C LYS A 350 -10.25 12.76 -6.38
N PRO A 351 -10.34 12.47 -5.07
CA PRO A 351 -9.76 13.32 -4.04
C PRO A 351 -8.23 13.14 -3.99
N THR A 352 -7.48 14.06 -4.57
CA THR A 352 -6.01 13.97 -4.69
C THR A 352 -5.23 15.04 -3.94
N GLU A 353 -5.86 15.82 -3.07
CA GLU A 353 -5.23 16.92 -2.33
C GLU A 353 -4.07 16.43 -1.46
N ALA A 354 -4.21 15.28 -0.81
CA ALA A 354 -3.16 14.69 0.04
C ALA A 354 -1.94 14.18 -0.76
N PHE A 355 -2.03 14.08 -2.09
CA PHE A 355 -0.94 13.60 -2.96
C PHE A 355 0.01 14.70 -3.42
N GLN A 356 -0.20 15.96 -3.02
CA GLN A 356 0.54 17.11 -3.53
C GLN A 356 2.06 16.98 -3.36
N THR A 357 2.53 16.53 -2.19
CA THR A 357 3.96 16.31 -1.94
C THR A 357 4.53 15.25 -2.89
N SER A 358 3.78 14.19 -3.15
CA SER A 358 4.20 13.11 -4.07
C SER A 358 4.23 13.60 -5.52
N LYS A 359 3.30 14.45 -5.96
CA LYS A 359 3.33 15.08 -7.29
C LYS A 359 4.60 15.90 -7.48
N ILE A 360 4.92 16.78 -6.53
CA ILE A 360 6.14 17.60 -6.58
C ILE A 360 7.39 16.73 -6.65
N TRP A 361 7.44 15.66 -5.85
CA TRP A 361 8.56 14.72 -5.85
C TRP A 361 8.71 14.01 -7.20
N LEU A 362 7.59 13.52 -7.78
CA LEU A 362 7.59 12.87 -9.11
C LEU A 362 8.08 13.80 -10.22
N HIS A 363 7.65 15.07 -10.23
CA HIS A 363 8.15 16.06 -11.18
C HIS A 363 9.67 16.23 -11.07
N ARG A 364 10.22 16.35 -9.86
CA ARG A 364 11.66 16.46 -9.63
C ARG A 364 12.42 15.22 -10.12
N CYS A 365 11.86 14.02 -9.91
CA CYS A 365 12.44 12.78 -10.43
C CYS A 365 12.45 12.75 -11.96
N LEU A 366 11.34 13.14 -12.59
CA LEU A 366 11.23 13.22 -14.07
C LEU A 366 12.18 14.26 -14.64
N ASP A 367 12.39 15.39 -13.98
CA ASP A 367 13.39 16.38 -14.36
C ASP A 367 14.82 15.79 -14.47
N ILE A 368 15.18 14.85 -13.61
CA ILE A 368 16.47 14.16 -13.68
C ILE A 368 16.49 13.16 -14.83
N LEU A 369 15.42 12.40 -15.01
CA LEU A 369 15.32 11.32 -15.99
C LEU A 369 15.21 11.82 -17.42
N GLU A 370 14.68 13.03 -17.66
CA GLU A 370 14.41 13.59 -18.98
C GLU A 370 15.38 14.74 -19.40
N LYS A 371 16.24 15.20 -18.47
CA LYS A 371 17.30 16.14 -18.83
C LYS A 371 18.34 15.44 -19.72
N ARG A 372 18.28 15.78 -21.02
CA ARG A 372 19.28 15.42 -22.04
C ARG A 372 20.59 16.17 -21.86
#